data_be02b771e32a5ea7d9950bb6bb87ad3e
#
_entry.id   be02b771e32a5ea7d9950bb6bb87ad3e
#
_cell.length_a   1.000
_cell.length_b   1.000
_cell.length_c   1.000
_cell.angle_alpha   90.00
_cell.angle_beta   90.00
_cell.angle_gamma   90.00
#
_symmetry.space_group_name_H-M   'P 1'
#
loop_
_entity.id
_entity.type
_entity.pdbx_description
1 polymer ?
#
loop_
_entity_poly.entity_id
_entity_poly.type
_entity_poly.pdbx_seq_one_letter_code
_entity_poly.pdbx_strand_id
1 'polypeptide(L)'
;MSKNQEYIDKYKEAAIQQMIRYGIPASVTLAQGIIESPNGKRQLALNENNHFGIKATKAWLDAGGGYGVYTDDKANEKFCKYNSVADSYEHHSQFLKNNQRYAACFKLSPDDYKGWCMGLDKAGYATSGTYGPSLIKTIERLNLQDIDRQVMEQMKAEGKSFGVETNPQQKQIPTATVSPQSGGYSMPVKRDEFMLVTSPFGMRLHPIDHV
;
A
#
# COMPACT_ATOMS: atom_id res chain seq x y z
N MET A 1 15.19 8.73 19.52
CA MET A 1 14.46 8.86 18.24
C MET A 1 13.09 8.22 18.41
N SER A 2 12.00 8.79 17.87
CA SER A 2 10.70 8.15 18.00
C SER A 2 10.60 6.93 17.06
N LYS A 3 9.76 5.93 17.42
CA LYS A 3 9.54 4.75 16.56
C LYS A 3 9.07 5.10 15.14
N ASN A 4 8.30 6.19 15.00
CA ASN A 4 7.88 6.67 13.70
C ASN A 4 9.06 7.23 12.90
N GLN A 5 9.97 7.96 13.54
CA GLN A 5 11.14 8.51 12.86
C GLN A 5 12.08 7.40 12.38
N GLU A 6 12.31 6.38 13.22
CA GLU A 6 13.09 5.19 12.81
C GLU A 6 12.50 4.50 11.59
N TYR A 7 11.17 4.39 11.53
CA TYR A 7 10.46 3.82 10.38
C TYR A 7 10.64 4.67 9.13
N ILE A 8 10.44 5.99 9.26
CA ILE A 8 10.59 6.95 8.16
C ILE A 8 12.02 6.90 7.62
N ASP A 9 13.03 7.02 8.47
CA ASP A 9 14.43 7.02 8.06
C ASP A 9 14.82 5.75 7.32
N LYS A 10 14.26 4.61 7.74
CA LYS A 10 14.53 3.30 7.14
C LYS A 10 13.85 3.09 5.79
N TYR A 11 12.64 3.61 5.60
CA TYR A 11 11.81 3.27 4.44
C TYR A 11 11.44 4.46 3.54
N LYS A 12 11.91 5.66 3.88
CA LYS A 12 11.66 6.87 3.09
C LYS A 12 12.07 6.69 1.63
N GLU A 13 13.25 6.14 1.39
CA GLU A 13 13.74 5.96 0.03
C GLU A 13 12.87 4.98 -0.78
N ALA A 14 12.43 3.89 -0.15
CA ALA A 14 11.50 2.96 -0.81
C ALA A 14 10.19 3.66 -1.21
N ALA A 15 9.65 4.52 -0.35
CA ALA A 15 8.43 5.28 -0.66
C ALA A 15 8.66 6.33 -1.77
N ILE A 16 9.80 7.00 -1.78
CA ILE A 16 10.19 7.94 -2.86
C ILE A 16 10.26 7.22 -4.20
N GLN A 17 10.85 6.04 -4.26
CA GLN A 17 10.92 5.24 -5.49
C GLN A 17 9.52 4.87 -6.00
N GLN A 18 8.58 4.57 -5.11
CA GLN A 18 7.19 4.31 -5.50
C GLN A 18 6.50 5.58 -6.01
N MET A 19 6.76 6.74 -5.40
CA MET A 19 6.24 8.02 -5.89
C MET A 19 6.75 8.31 -7.30
N ILE A 20 8.04 8.19 -7.55
CA ILE A 20 8.63 8.43 -8.87
C ILE A 20 8.06 7.48 -9.91
N ARG A 21 7.97 6.20 -9.59
CA ARG A 21 7.55 5.15 -10.52
C ARG A 21 6.04 5.12 -10.79
N TYR A 22 5.22 5.35 -9.78
CA TYR A 22 3.77 5.17 -9.87
C TYR A 22 2.96 6.45 -9.71
N GLY A 23 3.58 7.54 -9.24
CA GLY A 23 2.88 8.78 -8.92
C GLY A 23 2.07 8.72 -7.62
N ILE A 24 2.33 7.75 -6.75
CA ILE A 24 1.69 7.64 -5.43
C ILE A 24 2.49 8.50 -4.45
N PRO A 25 1.89 9.45 -3.71
CA PRO A 25 2.64 10.27 -2.76
C PRO A 25 3.46 9.42 -1.78
N ALA A 26 4.73 9.74 -1.61
CA ALA A 26 5.62 9.05 -0.67
C ALA A 26 5.09 9.17 0.77
N SER A 27 4.51 10.33 1.10
CA SER A 27 3.87 10.59 2.39
C SER A 27 2.71 9.62 2.67
N VAL A 28 1.88 9.35 1.66
CA VAL A 28 0.75 8.41 1.78
C VAL A 28 1.25 6.99 1.99
N THR A 29 2.22 6.55 1.19
CA THR A 29 2.80 5.21 1.32
C THR A 29 3.44 5.00 2.69
N LEU A 30 4.21 5.99 3.20
CA LEU A 30 4.81 5.93 4.54
C LEU A 30 3.75 5.91 5.64
N ALA A 31 2.73 6.76 5.55
CA ALA A 31 1.66 6.80 6.54
C ALA A 31 0.88 5.49 6.60
N GLN A 32 0.60 4.88 5.45
CA GLN A 32 0.00 3.55 5.39
C GLN A 32 0.90 2.51 6.07
N GLY A 33 2.18 2.46 5.74
CA GLY A 33 3.12 1.53 6.37
C GLY A 33 3.23 1.72 7.89
N ILE A 34 3.20 2.95 8.39
CA ILE A 34 3.21 3.26 9.83
C ILE A 34 1.94 2.73 10.52
N ILE A 35 0.76 2.94 9.91
CA ILE A 35 -0.53 2.55 10.48
C ILE A 35 -0.73 1.03 10.38
N GLU A 36 -0.47 0.45 9.21
CA GLU A 36 -0.77 -0.96 8.92
C GLU A 36 0.19 -1.92 9.63
N SER A 37 1.44 -1.52 9.82
CA SER A 37 2.46 -2.40 10.40
C SER A 37 2.90 -2.05 11.82
N PRO A 38 2.23 -1.15 12.56
CA PRO A 38 2.74 -0.35 13.70
C PRO A 38 4.26 -0.12 13.65
N ASN A 39 4.71 0.67 12.65
CA ASN A 39 6.13 0.95 12.40
C ASN A 39 6.98 -0.30 12.06
N GLY A 40 6.43 -1.25 11.31
CA GLY A 40 7.12 -2.47 10.92
C GLY A 40 7.33 -3.48 12.06
N LYS A 41 6.63 -3.31 13.18
CA LYS A 41 6.82 -4.16 14.38
C LYS A 41 5.78 -5.28 14.52
N ARG A 42 4.81 -5.37 13.63
CA ARG A 42 3.88 -6.50 13.61
C ARG A 42 4.55 -7.77 13.13
N GLN A 43 4.08 -8.90 13.61
CA GLN A 43 4.56 -10.22 13.20
C GLN A 43 4.56 -10.39 11.68
N LEU A 44 3.50 -9.91 11.02
CA LEU A 44 3.38 -9.95 9.57
C LEU A 44 4.50 -9.15 8.87
N ALA A 45 4.82 -7.95 9.36
CA ALA A 45 5.90 -7.15 8.81
C ALA A 45 7.28 -7.75 9.12
N LEU A 46 7.46 -8.30 10.31
CA LEU A 46 8.74 -8.88 10.75
C LEU A 46 9.04 -10.20 10.07
N ASN A 47 8.05 -11.08 9.93
CA ASN A 47 8.25 -12.45 9.45
C ASN A 47 8.10 -12.56 7.93
N GLU A 48 7.20 -11.75 7.34
CA GLU A 48 6.83 -11.87 5.94
C GLU A 48 7.23 -10.63 5.11
N ASN A 49 7.90 -9.65 5.72
CA ASN A 49 8.19 -8.33 5.12
C ASN A 49 6.93 -7.61 4.60
N ASN A 50 5.74 -7.99 5.07
CA ASN A 50 4.46 -7.47 4.57
C ASN A 50 4.01 -6.28 5.42
N HIS A 51 4.32 -5.08 4.97
CA HIS A 51 4.07 -3.83 5.69
C HIS A 51 2.67 -3.28 5.49
N PHE A 52 1.93 -3.77 4.49
CA PHE A 52 0.62 -3.23 4.10
C PHE A 52 -0.53 -4.21 4.30
N GLY A 53 -0.26 -5.38 4.88
CA GLY A 53 -1.30 -6.38 5.16
C GLY A 53 -1.93 -6.97 3.90
N ILE A 54 -1.19 -7.10 2.80
CA ILE A 54 -1.74 -7.62 1.54
C ILE A 54 -1.97 -9.12 1.67
N LYS A 55 -3.21 -9.53 1.48
CA LYS A 55 -3.63 -10.95 1.51
C LYS A 55 -3.17 -11.68 0.23
N ALA A 56 -2.73 -12.92 0.38
CA ALA A 56 -2.32 -13.77 -0.73
C ALA A 56 -3.55 -14.24 -1.51
N THR A 57 -3.75 -13.68 -2.70
CA THR A 57 -4.84 -14.09 -3.60
C THR A 57 -4.54 -15.44 -4.25
N LYS A 58 -5.57 -16.07 -4.86
CA LYS A 58 -5.36 -17.29 -5.64
C LYS A 58 -4.31 -17.08 -6.74
N ALA A 59 -4.37 -15.96 -7.44
CA ALA A 59 -3.42 -15.63 -8.50
C ALA A 59 -1.98 -15.52 -7.97
N TRP A 60 -1.77 -14.92 -6.80
CA TRP A 60 -0.47 -14.87 -6.13
C TRP A 60 0.07 -16.27 -5.84
N LEU A 61 -0.77 -17.14 -5.28
CA LEU A 61 -0.42 -18.52 -4.92
C LEU A 61 -0.14 -19.38 -6.16
N ASP A 62 -0.96 -19.28 -7.20
CA ASP A 62 -0.79 -20.00 -8.48
C ASP A 62 0.51 -19.60 -9.18
N ALA A 63 0.96 -18.36 -9.00
CA ALA A 63 2.25 -17.87 -9.50
C ALA A 63 3.46 -18.27 -8.61
N GLY A 64 3.24 -19.08 -7.58
CA GLY A 64 4.31 -19.53 -6.67
C GLY A 64 4.71 -18.52 -5.61
N GLY A 65 3.89 -17.49 -5.38
CA GLY A 65 4.13 -16.49 -4.34
C GLY A 65 4.12 -17.09 -2.93
N GLY A 66 5.08 -16.70 -2.10
CA GLY A 66 5.16 -17.11 -0.70
C GLY A 66 4.03 -16.52 0.15
N TYR A 67 3.69 -17.18 1.25
CA TYR A 67 2.68 -16.67 2.18
C TYR A 67 2.97 -17.07 3.62
N GLY A 68 2.46 -16.27 4.56
CA GLY A 68 2.31 -16.60 5.97
C GLY A 68 0.84 -16.75 6.33
N VAL A 69 0.53 -17.49 7.40
CA VAL A 69 -0.83 -17.73 7.87
C VAL A 69 -1.04 -17.01 9.20
N TYR A 70 -2.05 -16.15 9.24
CA TYR A 70 -2.38 -15.32 10.40
C TYR A 70 -3.89 -15.30 10.63
N THR A 71 -4.29 -15.03 11.87
CA THR A 71 -5.70 -14.74 12.19
C THR A 71 -5.91 -13.23 12.08
N ASP A 72 -6.87 -12.85 11.25
CA ASP A 72 -7.29 -11.48 11.05
C ASP A 72 -8.84 -11.40 11.13
N ASP A 73 -9.56 -11.08 10.07
CA ASP A 73 -11.03 -11.13 10.04
C ASP A 73 -11.55 -12.57 10.23
N LYS A 74 -10.78 -13.51 9.71
CA LYS A 74 -11.02 -14.96 9.83
C LYS A 74 -9.77 -15.66 10.32
N ALA A 75 -9.95 -16.84 10.89
CA ALA A 75 -8.84 -17.71 11.22
C ALA A 75 -8.12 -18.22 9.96
N ASN A 76 -6.81 -18.39 10.06
CA ASN A 76 -5.97 -19.01 9.02
C ASN A 76 -6.00 -18.29 7.65
N GLU A 77 -6.04 -16.98 7.65
CA GLU A 77 -5.93 -16.20 6.41
C GLU A 77 -4.46 -16.15 5.92
N LYS A 78 -4.31 -16.25 4.61
CA LYS A 78 -3.00 -16.19 3.95
C LYS A 78 -2.65 -14.77 3.58
N PHE A 79 -1.46 -14.33 3.96
CA PHE A 79 -0.89 -13.03 3.61
C PHE A 79 0.35 -13.21 2.77
N CYS A 80 0.58 -12.32 1.81
CA CYS A 80 1.77 -12.34 0.97
C CYS A 80 3.05 -12.29 1.82
N LYS A 81 4.03 -13.11 1.44
CA LYS A 81 5.38 -13.09 1.97
C LYS A 81 6.32 -12.55 0.90
N TYR A 82 7.16 -11.61 1.28
CA TYR A 82 8.11 -10.97 0.38
C TYR A 82 9.56 -11.29 0.78
N ASN A 83 10.46 -11.28 -0.22
CA ASN A 83 11.89 -11.47 0.01
C ASN A 83 12.52 -10.24 0.68
N SER A 84 11.94 -9.06 0.45
CA SER A 84 12.39 -7.80 1.04
C SER A 84 11.21 -6.86 1.33
N VAL A 85 11.45 -5.86 2.17
CA VAL A 85 10.47 -4.79 2.39
C VAL A 85 10.26 -3.96 1.11
N ALA A 86 11.29 -3.80 0.29
CA ALA A 86 11.16 -3.11 -1.00
C ALA A 86 10.16 -3.82 -1.92
N ASP A 87 10.13 -5.16 -1.93
CA ASP A 87 9.14 -5.93 -2.69
C ASP A 87 7.71 -5.71 -2.16
N SER A 88 7.55 -5.54 -0.84
CA SER A 88 6.26 -5.19 -0.25
C SER A 88 5.76 -3.82 -0.70
N TYR A 89 6.64 -2.82 -0.75
CA TYR A 89 6.33 -1.48 -1.25
C TYR A 89 5.97 -1.50 -2.73
N GLU A 90 6.74 -2.24 -3.53
CA GLU A 90 6.49 -2.41 -4.95
C GLU A 90 5.13 -3.08 -5.21
N HIS A 91 4.86 -4.21 -4.54
CA HIS A 91 3.58 -4.92 -4.71
C HIS A 91 2.38 -4.08 -4.23
N HIS A 92 2.55 -3.30 -3.14
CA HIS A 92 1.52 -2.36 -2.70
C HIS A 92 1.18 -1.33 -3.78
N SER A 93 2.19 -0.76 -4.42
CA SER A 93 1.98 0.22 -5.51
C SER A 93 1.32 -0.42 -6.73
N GLN A 94 1.76 -1.62 -7.11
CA GLN A 94 1.13 -2.41 -8.17
C GLN A 94 -0.32 -2.78 -7.82
N PHE A 95 -0.58 -3.16 -6.58
CA PHE A 95 -1.92 -3.45 -6.09
C PHE A 95 -2.86 -2.25 -6.26
N LEU A 96 -2.41 -1.05 -5.86
CA LEU A 96 -3.21 0.17 -6.07
C LEU A 96 -3.38 0.48 -7.55
N LYS A 97 -2.32 0.39 -8.34
CA LYS A 97 -2.33 0.72 -9.77
C LYS A 97 -3.24 -0.20 -10.58
N ASN A 98 -3.22 -1.49 -10.28
CA ASN A 98 -3.93 -2.50 -11.06
C ASN A 98 -5.38 -2.71 -10.60
N ASN A 99 -5.80 -2.11 -9.49
CA ASN A 99 -7.15 -2.25 -8.99
C ASN A 99 -8.00 -1.04 -9.37
N GLN A 100 -8.97 -1.26 -10.26
CA GLN A 100 -9.82 -0.23 -10.86
C GLN A 100 -10.49 0.70 -9.85
N ARG A 101 -10.78 0.25 -8.64
CA ARG A 101 -11.41 1.08 -7.61
C ARG A 101 -10.54 2.26 -7.16
N TYR A 102 -9.22 2.16 -7.31
CA TYR A 102 -8.28 3.23 -6.99
C TYR A 102 -7.91 4.11 -8.20
N ALA A 103 -8.43 3.82 -9.39
CA ALA A 103 -8.07 4.55 -10.61
C ALA A 103 -8.28 6.07 -10.53
N ALA A 104 -9.25 6.52 -9.74
CA ALA A 104 -9.48 7.95 -9.51
C ALA A 104 -8.31 8.63 -8.77
N CYS A 105 -7.61 7.92 -7.87
CA CYS A 105 -6.46 8.46 -7.16
C CYS A 105 -5.31 8.79 -8.11
N PHE A 106 -5.10 7.99 -9.15
CA PHE A 106 -4.03 8.19 -10.14
C PHE A 106 -4.28 9.36 -11.11
N LYS A 107 -5.41 10.06 -10.99
CA LYS A 107 -5.69 11.32 -11.68
C LYS A 107 -5.28 12.55 -10.87
N LEU A 108 -4.95 12.36 -9.61
CA LEU A 108 -4.50 13.39 -8.69
C LEU A 108 -3.00 13.69 -8.89
N SER A 109 -2.57 14.88 -8.49
CA SER A 109 -1.15 15.20 -8.44
C SER A 109 -0.43 14.29 -7.44
N PRO A 110 0.84 13.89 -7.71
CA PRO A 110 1.64 13.08 -6.78
C PRO A 110 1.92 13.75 -5.43
N ASP A 111 1.65 15.05 -5.28
CA ASP A 111 1.77 15.78 -4.02
C ASP A 111 0.41 16.12 -3.37
N ASP A 112 -0.70 15.73 -4.00
CA ASP A 112 -2.04 15.88 -3.41
C ASP A 112 -2.33 14.72 -2.43
N TYR A 113 -1.57 14.67 -1.35
CA TYR A 113 -1.74 13.63 -0.33
C TYR A 113 -3.15 13.61 0.29
N LYS A 114 -3.82 14.78 0.42
CA LYS A 114 -5.19 14.85 0.98
C LYS A 114 -6.19 14.18 0.05
N GLY A 115 -6.12 14.50 -1.24
CA GLY A 115 -6.95 13.85 -2.26
C GLY A 115 -6.71 12.33 -2.31
N TRP A 116 -5.46 11.91 -2.24
CA TRP A 116 -5.09 10.49 -2.19
C TRP A 116 -5.66 9.79 -0.96
N CYS A 117 -5.49 10.35 0.25
CA CYS A 117 -6.00 9.77 1.49
C CYS A 117 -7.51 9.60 1.46
N MET A 118 -8.23 10.63 1.03
CA MET A 118 -9.69 10.58 0.93
C MET A 118 -10.16 9.66 -0.21
N GLY A 119 -9.41 9.60 -1.30
CA GLY A 119 -9.65 8.67 -2.40
C GLY A 119 -9.52 7.20 -1.99
N LEU A 120 -8.49 6.87 -1.22
CA LEU A 120 -8.28 5.52 -0.66
C LEU A 120 -9.41 5.13 0.31
N ASP A 121 -9.83 6.05 1.18
CA ASP A 121 -10.94 5.83 2.13
C ASP A 121 -12.26 5.60 1.38
N LYS A 122 -12.59 6.46 0.43
CA LYS A 122 -13.78 6.34 -0.42
C LYS A 122 -13.78 5.05 -1.26
N ALA A 123 -12.62 4.61 -1.72
CA ALA A 123 -12.47 3.36 -2.45
C ALA A 123 -12.53 2.12 -1.55
N GLY A 124 -12.64 2.28 -0.22
CA GLY A 124 -12.75 1.19 0.74
C GLY A 124 -11.42 0.45 0.94
N TYR A 125 -10.30 1.19 1.03
CA TYR A 125 -9.01 0.58 1.41
C TYR A 125 -9.09 -0.04 2.81
N ALA A 126 -9.77 0.64 3.73
CA ALA A 126 -10.13 0.11 5.05
C ALA A 126 -11.62 0.29 5.31
N THR A 127 -12.17 -0.50 6.24
CA THR A 127 -13.61 -0.52 6.53
C THR A 127 -14.07 0.51 7.56
N SER A 128 -13.13 1.21 8.20
CA SER A 128 -13.42 2.08 9.35
C SER A 128 -14.15 3.38 9.02
N GLY A 129 -14.17 3.82 7.74
CA GLY A 129 -14.71 5.10 7.32
C GLY A 129 -13.98 6.34 7.88
N THR A 130 -12.87 6.12 8.61
CA THR A 130 -12.01 7.16 9.19
C THR A 130 -10.56 7.02 8.73
N TYR A 131 -10.32 6.16 7.75
CA TYR A 131 -8.98 5.85 7.29
C TYR A 131 -8.28 7.04 6.66
N GLY A 132 -8.95 7.75 5.75
CA GLY A 132 -8.43 8.95 5.11
C GLY A 132 -8.02 10.04 6.11
N PRO A 133 -8.91 10.46 7.02
CA PRO A 133 -8.57 11.39 8.10
C PRO A 133 -7.39 10.94 8.98
N SER A 134 -7.28 9.64 9.27
CA SER A 134 -6.18 9.10 10.07
C SER A 134 -4.83 9.15 9.35
N LEU A 135 -4.83 8.89 8.03
CA LEU A 135 -3.65 9.06 7.18
C LEU A 135 -3.22 10.53 7.14
N ILE A 136 -4.16 11.47 6.88
CA ILE A 136 -3.89 12.90 6.82
C ILE A 136 -3.28 13.37 8.15
N LYS A 137 -3.89 13.01 9.29
CA LYS A 137 -3.38 13.34 10.62
C LYS A 137 -1.97 12.81 10.84
N THR A 138 -1.67 11.61 10.38
CA THR A 138 -0.33 11.00 10.50
C THR A 138 0.69 11.73 9.64
N ILE A 139 0.34 12.05 8.40
CA ILE A 139 1.18 12.79 7.46
C ILE A 139 1.51 14.17 8.03
N GLU A 140 0.50 14.93 8.44
CA GLU A 140 0.69 16.30 8.96
C GLU A 140 1.47 16.32 10.27
N ARG A 141 1.19 15.40 11.20
CA ARG A 141 1.90 15.30 12.48
C ARG A 141 3.39 14.96 12.31
N LEU A 142 3.74 14.23 11.28
CA LEU A 142 5.12 13.78 11.01
C LEU A 142 5.79 14.58 9.89
N ASN A 143 5.13 15.61 9.34
CA ASN A 143 5.59 16.44 8.24
C ASN A 143 6.00 15.63 6.98
N LEU A 144 5.33 14.51 6.72
CA LEU A 144 5.68 13.62 5.60
C LEU A 144 5.45 14.28 4.22
N GLN A 145 4.50 15.23 4.13
CA GLN A 145 4.22 15.98 2.89
C GLN A 145 5.42 16.79 2.40
N ASP A 146 6.40 17.06 3.26
CA ASP A 146 7.63 17.72 2.87
C ASP A 146 8.49 16.85 1.96
N ILE A 147 8.39 15.52 2.12
CA ILE A 147 9.06 14.55 1.24
C ILE A 147 8.49 14.65 -0.17
N ASP A 148 7.16 14.67 -0.30
CA ASP A 148 6.48 14.78 -1.60
C ASP A 148 6.90 16.06 -2.32
N ARG A 149 6.91 17.18 -1.59
CA ARG A 149 7.32 18.48 -2.15
C ARG A 149 8.77 18.44 -2.66
N GLN A 150 9.70 17.90 -1.88
CA GLN A 150 11.10 17.78 -2.28
C GLN A 150 11.26 16.92 -3.54
N VAL A 151 10.53 15.80 -3.62
CA VAL A 151 10.55 14.94 -4.80
C VAL A 151 9.96 15.65 -6.02
N MET A 152 8.86 16.40 -5.86
CA MET A 152 8.27 17.22 -6.94
C MET A 152 9.26 18.26 -7.47
N GLU A 153 9.93 18.97 -6.58
CA GLU A 153 10.94 19.97 -6.94
C GLU A 153 12.13 19.33 -7.69
N GLN A 154 12.62 18.19 -7.20
CA GLN A 154 13.71 17.45 -7.85
C GLN A 154 13.31 16.98 -9.25
N MET A 155 12.16 16.34 -9.41
CA MET A 155 11.67 15.83 -10.69
C MET A 155 11.50 16.97 -11.70
N LYS A 156 10.97 18.11 -11.24
CA LYS A 156 10.84 19.33 -12.07
C LYS A 156 12.20 19.87 -12.50
N ALA A 157 13.16 19.95 -11.60
CA ALA A 157 14.52 20.43 -11.90
C ALA A 157 15.25 19.52 -12.90
N GLU A 158 15.00 18.21 -12.83
CA GLU A 158 15.58 17.21 -13.72
C GLU A 158 14.80 17.03 -15.04
N GLY A 159 13.67 17.74 -15.22
CA GLY A 159 12.80 17.60 -16.40
C GLY A 159 12.19 16.20 -16.54
N LYS A 160 12.04 15.46 -15.44
CA LYS A 160 11.49 14.11 -15.40
C LYS A 160 10.01 14.10 -15.09
N SER A 161 9.30 13.07 -15.55
CA SER A 161 7.88 12.85 -15.27
C SER A 161 7.68 11.64 -14.36
N PHE A 162 6.61 11.67 -13.56
CA PHE A 162 6.18 10.54 -12.74
C PHE A 162 5.53 9.46 -13.59
N GLY A 163 5.61 8.21 -13.13
CA GLY A 163 4.95 7.09 -13.80
C GLY A 163 5.67 6.54 -15.03
N VAL A 164 6.91 6.97 -15.28
CA VAL A 164 7.73 6.43 -16.36
C VAL A 164 8.52 5.23 -15.82
N GLU A 165 8.32 4.06 -16.41
CA GLU A 165 9.11 2.86 -16.08
C GLU A 165 10.59 3.10 -16.40
N THR A 166 11.40 3.23 -15.36
CA THR A 166 12.83 3.56 -15.51
C THR A 166 13.76 2.36 -15.44
N ASN A 167 13.26 1.11 -15.46
CA ASN A 167 14.18 -0.04 -15.61
C ASN A 167 13.50 -1.36 -16.01
N PRO A 168 13.89 -2.01 -17.12
CA PRO A 168 13.37 -3.32 -17.52
C PRO A 168 13.93 -4.52 -16.70
N GLN A 169 14.78 -4.30 -15.72
CA GLN A 169 15.46 -5.40 -14.97
C GLN A 169 14.88 -5.70 -13.57
N GLN A 170 13.85 -5.00 -13.12
CA GLN A 170 13.19 -5.42 -11.88
C GLN A 170 12.20 -6.56 -12.18
N LYS A 171 12.49 -7.72 -11.59
CA LYS A 171 11.62 -8.91 -11.59
C LYS A 171 10.18 -8.47 -11.34
N GLN A 172 9.31 -8.77 -12.31
CA GLN A 172 7.86 -8.65 -12.09
C GLN A 172 7.51 -9.55 -10.91
N ILE A 173 7.05 -8.95 -9.83
CA ILE A 173 6.35 -9.69 -8.78
C ILE A 173 5.10 -10.25 -9.48
N PRO A 174 4.76 -11.54 -9.31
CA PRO A 174 3.67 -12.15 -10.05
C PRO A 174 2.36 -11.40 -9.82
N THR A 175 2.05 -10.45 -10.67
CA THR A 175 0.74 -9.86 -10.76
C THR A 175 0.00 -10.59 -11.86
N ALA A 176 -1.11 -11.22 -11.53
CA ALA A 176 -1.98 -11.78 -12.55
C ALA A 176 -2.48 -10.65 -13.45
N THR A 177 -1.85 -10.49 -14.58
CA THR A 177 -2.34 -9.63 -15.65
C THR A 177 -3.56 -10.32 -16.22
N VAL A 178 -4.75 -9.84 -15.87
CA VAL A 178 -5.96 -10.19 -16.61
C VAL A 178 -5.89 -9.44 -17.94
N SER A 179 -5.36 -10.08 -18.96
CA SER A 179 -5.50 -9.61 -20.34
C SER A 179 -6.99 -9.58 -20.66
N PRO A 180 -7.54 -8.51 -21.27
CA PRO A 180 -8.88 -8.53 -21.78
C PRO A 180 -8.91 -9.39 -23.04
N GLN A 181 -9.16 -10.69 -22.89
CA GLN A 181 -9.62 -11.47 -24.02
C GLN A 181 -11.09 -11.15 -24.26
N SER A 182 -11.38 -10.62 -25.44
CA SER A 182 -12.70 -10.47 -26.00
C SER A 182 -13.35 -11.86 -26.17
N GLY A 183 -14.10 -12.27 -25.21
CA GLY A 183 -14.89 -13.47 -25.25
C GLY A 183 -15.85 -13.42 -24.06
N GLY A 184 -17.16 -13.23 -24.35
CA GLY A 184 -18.18 -13.06 -23.35
C GLY A 184 -18.22 -14.19 -22.35
N TYR A 185 -17.65 -13.94 -21.20
CA TYR A 185 -17.85 -14.71 -19.99
C TYR A 185 -18.52 -13.82 -18.95
N SER A 186 -19.78 -14.08 -18.72
CA SER A 186 -20.52 -13.65 -17.55
C SER A 186 -19.77 -14.17 -16.32
N MET A 187 -19.16 -13.29 -15.57
CA MET A 187 -18.53 -13.64 -14.29
C MET A 187 -19.58 -13.72 -13.20
N PRO A 188 -19.83 -14.88 -12.61
CA PRO A 188 -20.50 -14.94 -11.32
C PRO A 188 -19.44 -14.72 -10.22
N VAL A 189 -18.93 -13.54 -10.10
CA VAL A 189 -18.11 -13.19 -8.93
C VAL A 189 -19.02 -12.48 -7.97
N LYS A 190 -19.34 -13.15 -6.87
CA LYS A 190 -20.02 -12.54 -5.74
C LYS A 190 -19.20 -11.34 -5.30
N ARG A 191 -19.88 -10.23 -5.05
CA ARG A 191 -19.35 -8.91 -4.67
C ARG A 191 -18.39 -8.94 -3.48
N ASP A 192 -18.35 -10.07 -2.78
CA ASP A 192 -17.63 -10.29 -1.53
C ASP A 192 -16.17 -10.78 -1.71
N GLU A 193 -15.79 -11.23 -2.91
CA GLU A 193 -14.43 -11.73 -3.15
C GLU A 193 -13.41 -10.64 -3.55
N PHE A 194 -13.88 -9.41 -3.82
CA PHE A 194 -12.99 -8.27 -4.14
C PHE A 194 -12.67 -7.35 -2.95
N MET A 195 -13.17 -7.66 -1.76
CA MET A 195 -12.87 -6.92 -0.53
C MET A 195 -11.62 -7.45 0.16
N LEU A 196 -10.46 -7.32 -0.47
CA LEU A 196 -9.24 -8.00 0.00
C LEU A 196 -8.11 -7.07 0.44
N VAL A 197 -8.42 -5.86 0.84
CA VAL A 197 -7.57 -5.10 1.74
C VAL A 197 -8.45 -4.48 2.79
N THR A 198 -8.94 -5.29 3.64
CA THR A 198 -9.39 -4.86 4.94
C THR A 198 -8.41 -5.44 5.93
N SER A 199 -7.32 -4.74 6.11
CA SER A 199 -6.59 -5.02 7.32
C SER A 199 -7.31 -4.29 8.45
N PRO A 200 -8.00 -4.99 9.35
CA PRO A 200 -8.43 -4.43 10.62
C PRO A 200 -7.23 -4.13 11.50
N PHE A 201 -6.03 -4.43 10.99
CA PHE A 201 -4.77 -4.17 11.66
C PHE A 201 -4.52 -2.69 11.95
N GLY A 202 -5.24 -1.75 11.35
CA GLY A 202 -5.06 -0.32 11.59
C GLY A 202 -5.82 0.26 12.77
N MET A 203 -6.95 -0.32 13.23
CA MET A 203 -7.86 0.42 14.10
C MET A 203 -8.66 -0.43 15.09
N ARG A 204 -8.06 -1.38 15.73
CA ARG A 204 -8.60 -1.82 17.03
C ARG A 204 -7.99 -0.94 18.12
N LEU A 205 -8.83 -0.10 18.71
CA LEU A 205 -8.60 0.38 20.05
C LEU A 205 -8.35 -0.86 20.92
N HIS A 206 -7.13 -1.02 21.42
CA HIS A 206 -6.90 -1.95 22.51
C HIS A 206 -7.85 -1.60 23.63
N PRO A 207 -8.53 -2.56 24.27
CA PRO A 207 -9.12 -2.32 25.57
C PRO A 207 -8.00 -1.76 26.45
N ILE A 208 -8.25 -0.63 27.02
CA ILE A 208 -7.40 -0.10 28.09
C ILE A 208 -7.58 -1.06 29.23
N ASP A 209 -6.56 -1.85 29.52
CA ASP A 209 -6.53 -2.59 30.77
C ASP A 209 -6.51 -1.57 31.90
N HIS A 210 -7.68 -1.45 32.54
CA HIS A 210 -7.78 -0.81 33.83
C HIS A 210 -7.19 -1.76 34.88
N VAL A 211 -5.97 -1.51 35.30
CA VAL A 211 -5.50 -1.81 36.67
C VAL A 211 -4.61 -0.66 37.10
#